data_6376e293f973bc97fe7d60c7fc4cb7e1
#
_entry.id   6376e293f973bc97fe7d60c7fc4cb7e1
#
_cell.length_a   1.000
_cell.length_b   1.000
_cell.length_c   1.000
_cell.angle_alpha   90.00
_cell.angle_beta   90.00
_cell.angle_gamma   90.00
#
_symmetry.space_group_name_H-M   'P 1'
#
loop_
_entity.id
_entity.type
_entity.pdbx_description
1 polymer ?
#
loop_
_entity_poly.entity_id
_entity_poly.type
_entity_poly.pdbx_seq_one_letter_code
_entity_poly.pdbx_strand_id
1 'polypeptide(L)'
;MLEGVLASVLNRFLAEYVDGLNTSQLNIGIWSGDVTLRNLRLKRTALDKFQLPLDVKEGYLGRLTLSIPWSNLKSKSVRVLVENVSLIAAPRDVDAACEAGEEDARMQAVKLAKLAQSELLALPADKPGDENSQKTESFLSSLITRIVDNVQVTVRNIHVRYEDALSNPACPFAVGITLAELSAVSTNEHWEPTFVHNSVLGIHKLARLDSLSVYWDTNATFLSASDPEELQSLLNELLPTKDVVPTHQYILKPVSGVGKLVMRPKATKEAPKMDAQLVFDQIGVILDDEQYREGLSIVNLFTLYGRQSQYRSLRPAPEDLEANRARARLLFAIRAIVNEVHQRRRVWTWKHIAERRDMRREYIRLFKIVVGDAPAQPMPNVWPSTMSPEDAEHLRMLEQCLEYRDIRFFRSLARRELRRELAERGPLVQAAEGV
;
A
#
# COMPACT_ATOMS: atom_id res chain seq x y z
N MET A 1 -21.87 -5.53 15.35
CA MET A 1 -20.43 -5.81 15.63
C MET A 1 -19.60 -5.94 14.37
N LEU A 2 -19.98 -6.80 13.40
CA LEU A 2 -19.28 -6.98 12.12
C LEU A 2 -19.25 -5.72 11.26
N GLU A 3 -20.37 -5.02 11.21
CA GLU A 3 -20.54 -3.78 10.46
C GLU A 3 -19.56 -2.70 10.93
N GLY A 4 -19.37 -2.57 12.25
CA GLY A 4 -18.42 -1.61 12.82
C GLY A 4 -16.95 -1.92 12.49
N VAL A 5 -16.57 -3.20 12.47
CA VAL A 5 -15.23 -3.62 12.07
C VAL A 5 -14.98 -3.36 10.60
N LEU A 6 -15.94 -3.73 9.74
CA LEU A 6 -15.81 -3.49 8.31
C LEU A 6 -15.83 -1.99 7.97
N ALA A 7 -16.69 -1.21 8.66
CA ALA A 7 -16.70 0.25 8.55
C ALA A 7 -15.34 0.86 8.93
N SER A 8 -14.74 0.39 10.02
CA SER A 8 -13.42 0.85 10.47
C SER A 8 -12.31 0.52 9.46
N VAL A 9 -12.31 -0.70 8.92
CA VAL A 9 -11.34 -1.12 7.90
C VAL A 9 -11.51 -0.31 6.61
N LEU A 10 -12.75 -0.13 6.14
CA LEU A 10 -13.03 0.60 4.92
C LEU A 10 -12.75 2.09 5.08
N ASN A 11 -13.15 2.70 6.21
CA ASN A 11 -12.83 4.08 6.55
C ASN A 11 -11.31 4.31 6.53
N ARG A 12 -10.56 3.40 7.14
CA ARG A 12 -9.11 3.51 7.21
C ARG A 12 -8.47 3.36 5.83
N PHE A 13 -8.94 2.41 5.02
CA PHE A 13 -8.43 2.20 3.68
C PHE A 13 -8.73 3.40 2.77
N LEU A 14 -9.97 3.89 2.76
CA LEU A 14 -10.37 5.04 1.95
C LEU A 14 -9.73 6.34 2.44
N ALA A 15 -9.65 6.56 3.75
CA ALA A 15 -9.02 7.75 4.34
C ALA A 15 -7.54 7.91 3.95
N GLU A 16 -6.89 6.83 3.53
CA GLU A 16 -5.51 6.87 3.06
C GLU A 16 -5.38 7.45 1.65
N TYR A 17 -6.37 7.23 0.79
CA TYR A 17 -6.35 7.64 -0.62
C TYR A 17 -7.26 8.81 -0.93
N VAL A 18 -8.32 9.01 -0.17
CA VAL A 18 -9.39 9.97 -0.45
C VAL A 18 -9.34 11.13 0.54
N ASP A 19 -9.50 12.35 0.02
CA ASP A 19 -9.62 13.56 0.83
C ASP A 19 -11.08 13.87 1.16
N GLY A 20 -11.33 14.50 2.33
CA GLY A 20 -12.66 14.96 2.72
C GLY A 20 -13.72 13.87 2.90
N LEU A 21 -13.32 12.63 3.21
CA LEU A 21 -14.25 11.52 3.37
C LEU A 21 -15.22 11.76 4.54
N ASN A 22 -16.53 11.78 4.25
CA ASN A 22 -17.55 11.88 5.28
C ASN A 22 -17.78 10.52 5.95
N THR A 23 -17.10 10.30 7.07
CA THR A 23 -17.16 9.04 7.83
C THR A 23 -18.57 8.70 8.34
N SER A 24 -19.40 9.71 8.61
CA SER A 24 -20.78 9.48 9.08
C SER A 24 -21.66 8.92 7.98
N GLN A 25 -21.58 9.47 6.76
CA GLN A 25 -22.34 8.95 5.61
C GLN A 25 -21.85 7.55 5.21
N LEU A 26 -20.55 7.31 5.26
CA LEU A 26 -19.99 5.99 5.00
C LEU A 26 -20.48 4.95 6.00
N ASN A 27 -20.49 5.28 7.29
CA ASN A 27 -20.99 4.38 8.34
C ASN A 27 -22.47 4.03 8.12
N ILE A 28 -23.34 5.02 7.85
CA ILE A 28 -24.78 4.78 7.58
C ILE A 28 -24.97 3.88 6.37
N GLY A 29 -24.24 4.12 5.28
CA GLY A 29 -24.31 3.31 4.08
C GLY A 29 -23.84 1.87 4.30
N ILE A 30 -22.80 1.66 5.09
CA ILE A 30 -22.32 0.32 5.44
C ILE A 30 -23.38 -0.45 6.22
N TRP A 31 -24.07 0.19 7.16
CA TRP A 31 -25.16 -0.43 7.92
C TRP A 31 -26.34 -0.86 7.02
N SER A 32 -26.65 -0.10 5.99
CA SER A 32 -27.70 -0.44 5.02
C SER A 32 -27.31 -1.55 4.04
N GLY A 33 -26.02 -1.84 3.91
CA GLY A 33 -25.47 -2.84 2.99
C GLY A 33 -25.08 -2.32 1.62
N ASP A 34 -25.48 -1.08 1.27
CA ASP A 34 -25.15 -0.45 0.00
C ASP A 34 -24.56 0.94 0.24
N VAL A 35 -23.30 1.10 -0.13
CA VAL A 35 -22.56 2.37 -0.05
C VAL A 35 -22.29 2.85 -1.47
N THR A 36 -22.67 4.08 -1.78
CA THR A 36 -22.27 4.74 -3.01
C THR A 36 -21.65 6.09 -2.67
N LEU A 37 -20.37 6.22 -2.97
CA LEU A 37 -19.63 7.48 -2.86
C LEU A 37 -19.37 8.02 -4.26
N ARG A 38 -19.47 9.33 -4.43
CA ARG A 38 -19.29 10.00 -5.74
C ARG A 38 -18.36 11.18 -5.62
N ASN A 39 -17.66 11.47 -6.71
CA ASN A 39 -16.82 12.66 -6.88
C ASN A 39 -15.81 12.82 -5.73
N LEU A 40 -15.07 11.76 -5.43
CA LEU A 40 -14.07 11.76 -4.39
C LEU A 40 -12.73 12.28 -4.92
N ARG A 41 -12.15 13.24 -4.21
CA ARG A 41 -10.81 13.75 -4.53
C ARG A 41 -9.75 12.83 -3.93
N LEU A 42 -8.74 12.48 -4.73
CA LEU A 42 -7.59 11.71 -4.25
C LEU A 42 -6.58 12.62 -3.56
N LYS A 43 -5.96 12.12 -2.51
CA LYS A 43 -4.92 12.85 -1.78
C LYS A 43 -3.65 13.01 -2.62
N ARG A 44 -2.95 14.11 -2.45
CA ARG A 44 -1.61 14.31 -3.05
C ARG A 44 -0.63 13.22 -2.64
N THR A 45 -0.80 12.66 -1.45
CA THR A 45 0.01 11.58 -0.87
C THR A 45 -0.42 10.17 -1.29
N ALA A 46 -1.42 10.02 -2.18
CA ALA A 46 -1.95 8.70 -2.57
C ALA A 46 -0.89 7.76 -3.17
N LEU A 47 0.15 8.32 -3.81
CA LEU A 47 1.25 7.55 -4.42
C LEU A 47 2.46 7.33 -3.50
N ASP A 48 2.48 7.90 -2.30
CA ASP A 48 3.64 7.83 -1.38
C ASP A 48 4.06 6.41 -1.01
N LYS A 49 3.11 5.50 -0.94
CA LYS A 49 3.39 4.08 -0.67
C LYS A 49 4.35 3.43 -1.65
N PHE A 50 4.38 3.91 -2.87
CA PHE A 50 5.29 3.40 -3.91
C PHE A 50 6.72 3.90 -3.72
N GLN A 51 6.94 4.89 -2.84
CA GLN A 51 8.25 5.50 -2.58
C GLN A 51 8.89 6.05 -3.86
N LEU A 52 8.08 6.52 -4.79
CA LEU A 52 8.51 7.18 -6.01
C LEU A 52 8.55 8.70 -5.79
N PRO A 53 9.45 9.41 -6.48
CA PRO A 53 9.51 10.87 -6.41
C PRO A 53 8.40 11.52 -7.23
N LEU A 54 7.16 11.15 -6.95
CA LEU A 54 5.96 11.58 -7.66
C LEU A 54 5.00 12.27 -6.70
N ASP A 55 4.40 13.35 -7.15
CA ASP A 55 3.30 14.01 -6.47
C ASP A 55 2.04 13.91 -7.34
N VAL A 56 0.90 13.64 -6.71
CA VAL A 56 -0.39 13.72 -7.39
C VAL A 56 -0.75 15.20 -7.51
N LYS A 57 -0.83 15.70 -8.74
CA LYS A 57 -1.31 17.07 -9.01
C LYS A 57 -2.82 17.12 -8.82
N GLU A 58 -3.50 16.27 -9.55
CA GLU A 58 -4.95 16.14 -9.49
C GLU A 58 -5.33 14.65 -9.54
N GLY A 59 -6.37 14.29 -8.78
CA GLY A 59 -6.84 12.91 -8.79
C GLY A 59 -8.28 12.83 -8.32
N TYR A 60 -9.09 12.07 -9.05
CA TYR A 60 -10.52 11.90 -8.81
C TYR A 60 -10.94 10.46 -8.97
N LEU A 61 -11.90 10.10 -8.14
CA LEU A 61 -12.65 8.85 -8.22
C LEU A 61 -14.12 9.21 -8.42
N GLY A 62 -14.64 8.99 -9.61
CA GLY A 62 -16.00 9.36 -9.98
C GLY A 62 -17.05 8.64 -9.16
N ARG A 63 -16.95 7.32 -9.02
CA ARG A 63 -17.89 6.51 -8.23
C ARG A 63 -17.22 5.32 -7.59
N LEU A 64 -17.53 5.11 -6.32
CA LEU A 64 -17.25 3.89 -5.58
C LEU A 64 -18.58 3.31 -5.08
N THR A 65 -18.93 2.11 -5.48
CA THR A 65 -20.10 1.39 -5.00
C THR A 65 -19.65 0.12 -4.29
N LEU A 66 -20.10 -0.04 -3.05
CA LEU A 66 -19.87 -1.23 -2.25
C LEU A 66 -21.21 -1.84 -1.89
N SER A 67 -21.44 -3.09 -2.27
CA SER A 67 -22.67 -3.83 -1.93
C SER A 67 -22.34 -5.02 -1.04
N ILE A 68 -22.87 -4.99 0.18
CA ILE A 68 -22.59 -5.96 1.24
C ILE A 68 -23.90 -6.68 1.59
N PRO A 69 -24.06 -7.93 1.21
CA PRO A 69 -25.28 -8.70 1.49
C PRO A 69 -25.28 -9.22 2.93
N TRP A 70 -25.51 -8.33 3.93
CA TRP A 70 -25.45 -8.65 5.37
C TRP A 70 -26.23 -9.90 5.76
N SER A 71 -27.45 -10.04 5.25
CA SER A 71 -28.31 -11.19 5.53
C SER A 71 -27.77 -12.51 4.96
N ASN A 72 -26.89 -12.44 3.95
CA ASN A 72 -26.47 -13.59 3.16
C ASN A 72 -24.94 -13.65 2.95
N LEU A 73 -24.14 -13.10 3.86
CA LEU A 73 -22.67 -13.11 3.77
C LEU A 73 -22.04 -14.51 3.69
N LYS A 74 -22.80 -15.54 4.08
CA LYS A 74 -22.38 -16.95 4.00
C LYS A 74 -22.55 -17.56 2.60
N SER A 75 -23.30 -16.91 1.71
CA SER A 75 -23.67 -17.45 0.40
C SER A 75 -23.59 -16.44 -0.75
N LYS A 76 -23.45 -15.15 -0.45
CA LYS A 76 -23.34 -14.10 -1.47
C LYS A 76 -22.07 -13.30 -1.29
N SER A 77 -21.45 -12.96 -2.41
CA SER A 77 -20.21 -12.20 -2.46
C SER A 77 -20.43 -10.71 -2.18
N VAL A 78 -19.48 -10.08 -1.52
CA VAL A 78 -19.36 -8.63 -1.46
C VAL A 78 -18.91 -8.13 -2.83
N ARG A 79 -19.57 -7.09 -3.36
CA ARG A 79 -19.25 -6.49 -4.65
C ARG A 79 -18.66 -5.11 -4.44
N VAL A 80 -17.54 -4.85 -5.10
CA VAL A 80 -16.87 -3.56 -5.13
C VAL A 80 -16.83 -3.09 -6.58
N LEU A 81 -17.44 -1.96 -6.87
CA LEU A 81 -17.39 -1.32 -8.17
C LEU A 81 -16.74 0.04 -8.04
N VAL A 82 -15.65 0.24 -8.79
CA VAL A 82 -14.88 1.47 -8.87
C VAL A 82 -14.99 1.99 -10.30
N GLU A 83 -15.47 3.22 -10.48
CA GLU A 83 -15.68 3.78 -11.81
C GLU A 83 -15.04 5.17 -11.94
N ASN A 84 -14.45 5.44 -13.10
CA ASN A 84 -13.88 6.71 -13.49
C ASN A 84 -12.77 7.17 -12.52
N VAL A 85 -11.67 6.44 -12.50
CA VAL A 85 -10.47 6.81 -11.76
C VAL A 85 -9.56 7.61 -12.67
N SER A 86 -9.40 8.87 -12.37
CA SER A 86 -8.57 9.80 -13.12
C SER A 86 -7.48 10.37 -12.22
N LEU A 87 -6.22 10.28 -12.64
CA LEU A 87 -5.09 10.75 -11.85
C LEU A 87 -4.02 11.36 -12.75
N ILE A 88 -3.59 12.58 -12.40
CA ILE A 88 -2.42 13.23 -12.98
C ILE A 88 -1.33 13.30 -11.92
N ALA A 89 -0.18 12.72 -12.23
CA ALA A 89 1.03 12.77 -11.42
C ALA A 89 2.11 13.60 -12.12
N ALA A 90 3.00 14.16 -11.34
CA ALA A 90 4.18 14.86 -11.83
C ALA A 90 5.41 14.53 -10.99
N PRO A 91 6.63 14.73 -11.52
CA PRO A 91 7.83 14.56 -10.73
C PRO A 91 7.84 15.58 -9.60
N ARG A 92 8.31 15.12 -8.43
CA ARG A 92 8.51 15.99 -7.28
C ARG A 92 9.74 16.85 -7.50
N ASP A 93 9.58 18.15 -7.36
CA ASP A 93 10.72 19.07 -7.35
C ASP A 93 11.42 18.99 -5.98
N VAL A 94 12.59 18.39 -5.98
CA VAL A 94 13.41 18.20 -4.77
C VAL A 94 14.07 19.50 -4.32
N ASP A 95 14.27 20.44 -5.24
CA ASP A 95 14.93 21.72 -4.94
C ASP A 95 13.94 22.80 -4.46
N ALA A 96 12.66 22.62 -4.76
CA ALA A 96 11.61 23.58 -4.45
C ALA A 96 11.07 23.52 -3.02
N ALA A 97 11.75 22.93 -2.05
CA ALA A 97 11.32 23.16 -0.68
C ALA A 97 10.74 22.05 0.18
N CYS A 98 11.26 20.92 0.20
CA CYS A 98 11.00 20.16 1.41
C CYS A 98 12.14 20.38 2.41
N GLU A 99 11.86 21.03 3.52
CA GLU A 99 12.71 20.94 4.69
C GLU A 99 13.00 19.49 4.98
N ALA A 100 14.25 19.14 5.28
CA ALA A 100 14.66 17.75 5.49
C ALA A 100 13.76 16.99 6.48
N GLY A 101 13.16 17.69 7.42
CA GLY A 101 12.24 17.14 8.41
C GLY A 101 10.88 16.70 7.87
N GLU A 102 10.33 17.36 6.85
CA GLU A 102 9.02 17.00 6.28
C GLU A 102 9.08 15.67 5.53
N GLU A 103 10.15 15.45 4.76
CA GLU A 103 10.31 14.19 4.03
C GLU A 103 10.61 13.02 4.96
N ASP A 104 11.40 13.24 6.01
CA ASP A 104 11.63 12.22 7.04
C ASP A 104 10.34 11.87 7.77
N ALA A 105 9.50 12.87 8.10
CA ALA A 105 8.17 12.65 8.67
C ALA A 105 7.25 11.86 7.72
N ARG A 106 7.29 12.17 6.41
CA ARG A 106 6.55 11.47 5.37
C ARG A 106 7.00 10.02 5.23
N MET A 107 8.30 9.76 5.18
CA MET A 107 8.86 8.40 5.13
C MET A 107 8.48 7.60 6.37
N GLN A 108 8.47 8.21 7.54
CA GLN A 108 7.99 7.58 8.78
C GLN A 108 6.49 7.28 8.71
N ALA A 109 5.67 8.20 8.23
CA ALA A 109 4.23 7.97 8.04
C ALA A 109 3.96 6.80 7.10
N VAL A 110 4.66 6.70 5.97
CA VAL A 110 4.58 5.56 5.03
C VAL A 110 4.99 4.24 5.70
N LYS A 111 6.07 4.25 6.49
CA LYS A 111 6.52 3.08 7.24
C LYS A 111 5.46 2.60 8.24
N LEU A 112 4.90 3.52 9.02
CA LEU A 112 3.84 3.22 9.99
C LEU A 112 2.57 2.72 9.31
N ALA A 113 2.18 3.29 8.18
CA ALA A 113 1.03 2.83 7.39
C ALA A 113 1.24 1.40 6.88
N LYS A 114 2.43 1.08 6.34
CA LYS A 114 2.79 -0.29 5.92
C LYS A 114 2.78 -1.28 7.09
N LEU A 115 3.28 -0.88 8.26
CA LEU A 115 3.23 -1.71 9.47
C LEU A 115 1.78 -1.99 9.88
N ALA A 116 0.95 -0.95 9.93
CA ALA A 116 -0.45 -1.08 10.27
C ALA A 116 -1.21 -2.01 9.31
N GLN A 117 -0.94 -1.90 8.01
CA GLN A 117 -1.53 -2.80 7.00
C GLN A 117 -1.06 -4.25 7.21
N SER A 118 0.23 -4.47 7.50
CA SER A 118 0.76 -5.80 7.77
C SER A 118 0.16 -6.43 9.02
N GLU A 119 -0.19 -5.63 10.02
CA GLU A 119 -0.87 -6.08 11.24
C GLU A 119 -2.30 -6.54 10.97
N LEU A 120 -3.06 -5.78 10.16
CA LEU A 120 -4.41 -6.17 9.76
C LEU A 120 -4.44 -7.50 9.01
N LEU A 121 -3.44 -7.75 8.16
CA LEU A 121 -3.31 -9.01 7.43
C LEU A 121 -2.77 -10.17 8.28
N ALA A 122 -2.14 -9.86 9.42
CA ALA A 122 -1.54 -10.85 10.33
C ALA A 122 -2.44 -11.24 11.49
N LEU A 123 -3.74 -10.87 11.47
CA LEU A 123 -4.69 -11.22 12.52
C LEU A 123 -4.72 -12.75 12.67
N PRO A 124 -4.32 -13.31 13.82
CA PRO A 124 -4.30 -14.75 14.00
C PRO A 124 -5.71 -15.27 14.24
N ALA A 125 -6.00 -16.38 13.59
CA ALA A 125 -7.21 -17.16 13.82
C ALA A 125 -7.26 -17.86 15.20
N ASP A 126 -6.17 -17.80 15.97
CA ASP A 126 -6.05 -18.58 17.22
C ASP A 126 -5.48 -17.72 18.35
N LYS A 127 -6.32 -17.32 19.32
CA LYS A 127 -5.91 -16.98 20.69
C LYS A 127 -6.39 -18.09 21.65
N PRO A 128 -5.52 -18.61 22.52
CA PRO A 128 -5.98 -19.42 23.65
C PRO A 128 -6.53 -18.46 24.74
N GLY A 129 -7.81 -18.42 24.94
CA GLY A 129 -8.50 -17.65 25.95
C GLY A 129 -9.99 -17.93 25.89
N ASP A 130 -10.70 -17.88 26.99
CA ASP A 130 -12.12 -18.16 27.26
C ASP A 130 -12.97 -18.75 26.12
N GLU A 131 -13.56 -19.91 26.31
CA GLU A 131 -14.31 -20.65 25.28
C GLU A 131 -15.44 -19.85 24.61
N ASN A 132 -16.02 -18.88 25.28
CA ASN A 132 -17.08 -18.01 24.71
C ASN A 132 -16.52 -16.87 23.84
N SER A 133 -15.39 -16.27 24.23
CA SER A 133 -14.68 -15.26 23.43
C SER A 133 -14.02 -15.91 22.21
N GLN A 134 -13.46 -17.12 22.34
CA GLN A 134 -12.88 -17.90 21.25
C GLN A 134 -13.90 -18.23 20.14
N LYS A 135 -15.12 -18.59 20.49
CA LYS A 135 -16.18 -18.88 19.48
C LYS A 135 -16.54 -17.64 18.66
N THR A 136 -16.61 -16.47 19.30
CA THR A 136 -16.97 -15.21 18.63
C THR A 136 -15.80 -14.67 17.78
N GLU A 137 -14.57 -14.70 18.28
CA GLU A 137 -13.37 -14.25 17.55
C GLU A 137 -13.02 -15.19 16.38
N SER A 138 -13.10 -16.50 16.57
CA SER A 138 -12.95 -17.49 15.52
C SER A 138 -14.03 -17.35 14.44
N PHE A 139 -15.26 -17.03 14.83
CA PHE A 139 -16.34 -16.76 13.90
C PHE A 139 -16.11 -15.49 13.09
N LEU A 140 -15.66 -14.39 13.73
CA LEU A 140 -15.33 -13.13 13.07
C LEU A 140 -14.18 -13.29 12.07
N SER A 141 -13.09 -13.96 12.47
CA SER A 141 -11.95 -14.17 11.60
C SER A 141 -12.31 -15.07 10.41
N SER A 142 -13.13 -16.09 10.61
CA SER A 142 -13.61 -16.96 9.54
C SER A 142 -14.53 -16.23 8.57
N LEU A 143 -15.36 -15.30 9.05
CA LEU A 143 -16.19 -14.45 8.20
C LEU A 143 -15.38 -13.45 7.38
N ILE A 144 -14.41 -12.78 7.99
CA ILE A 144 -13.50 -11.85 7.26
C ILE A 144 -12.77 -12.62 6.17
N THR A 145 -12.23 -13.79 6.47
CA THR A 145 -11.58 -14.65 5.48
C THR A 145 -12.54 -14.99 4.34
N ARG A 146 -13.77 -15.40 4.64
CA ARG A 146 -14.78 -15.71 3.61
C ARG A 146 -15.16 -14.49 2.76
N ILE A 147 -15.24 -13.30 3.36
CA ILE A 147 -15.51 -12.05 2.62
C ILE A 147 -14.34 -11.80 1.64
N VAL A 148 -13.10 -11.87 2.10
CA VAL A 148 -11.91 -11.66 1.27
C VAL A 148 -11.82 -12.72 0.16
N ASP A 149 -12.10 -13.97 0.48
CA ASP A 149 -12.07 -15.07 -0.48
C ASP A 149 -13.13 -14.89 -1.58
N ASN A 150 -14.27 -14.29 -1.27
CA ASN A 150 -15.42 -14.15 -2.16
C ASN A 150 -15.66 -12.72 -2.68
N VAL A 151 -14.81 -11.77 -2.36
CA VAL A 151 -14.95 -10.41 -2.88
C VAL A 151 -14.88 -10.43 -4.42
N GLN A 152 -15.87 -9.75 -5.04
CA GLN A 152 -15.90 -9.45 -6.47
C GLN A 152 -15.53 -7.99 -6.67
N VAL A 153 -14.50 -7.75 -7.46
CA VAL A 153 -14.02 -6.40 -7.75
C VAL A 153 -14.18 -6.12 -9.23
N THR A 154 -14.80 -5.00 -9.54
CA THR A 154 -14.88 -4.47 -10.91
C THR A 154 -14.38 -3.03 -10.89
N VAL A 155 -13.44 -2.73 -11.74
CA VAL A 155 -12.88 -1.39 -11.91
C VAL A 155 -13.05 -0.98 -13.35
N ARG A 156 -13.61 0.20 -13.60
CA ARG A 156 -13.91 0.72 -14.94
C ARG A 156 -13.32 2.09 -15.16
N ASN A 157 -12.88 2.35 -16.36
CA ASN A 157 -12.41 3.65 -16.81
C ASN A 157 -11.32 4.20 -15.89
N ILE A 158 -10.16 3.56 -15.90
CA ILE A 158 -8.96 4.07 -15.21
C ILE A 158 -8.11 4.82 -16.22
N HIS A 159 -7.71 6.03 -15.86
CA HIS A 159 -6.71 6.79 -16.56
C HIS A 159 -5.72 7.39 -15.56
N VAL A 160 -4.49 6.91 -15.58
CA VAL A 160 -3.37 7.45 -14.81
C VAL A 160 -2.38 8.07 -15.77
N ARG A 161 -2.17 9.36 -15.65
CA ARG A 161 -1.28 10.16 -16.50
C ARG A 161 -0.15 10.76 -15.67
N TYR A 162 1.06 10.61 -16.13
CA TYR A 162 2.26 11.24 -15.60
C TYR A 162 2.72 12.31 -16.58
N GLU A 163 2.96 13.52 -16.10
CA GLU A 163 3.38 14.67 -16.89
C GLU A 163 4.72 15.18 -16.39
N ASP A 164 5.72 15.26 -17.26
CA ASP A 164 7.07 15.64 -16.92
C ASP A 164 7.62 16.76 -17.81
N ALA A 165 7.90 17.90 -17.18
CA ALA A 165 8.68 18.99 -17.73
C ALA A 165 10.01 19.19 -17.00
N LEU A 166 10.26 18.41 -15.93
CA LEU A 166 11.45 18.54 -15.09
C LEU A 166 12.64 17.77 -15.64
N SER A 167 12.40 16.54 -16.11
CA SER A 167 13.46 15.68 -16.66
C SER A 167 14.02 16.22 -17.97
N ASN A 168 13.17 16.79 -18.81
CA ASN A 168 13.54 17.40 -20.09
C ASN A 168 12.70 18.67 -20.35
N PRO A 169 13.13 19.84 -19.87
CA PRO A 169 12.37 21.09 -20.04
C PRO A 169 12.18 21.53 -21.49
N ALA A 170 13.05 21.09 -22.40
CA ALA A 170 12.94 21.45 -23.82
C ALA A 170 11.88 20.64 -24.56
N CYS A 171 11.60 19.42 -24.11
CA CYS A 171 10.62 18.51 -24.71
C CYS A 171 9.79 17.88 -23.59
N PRO A 172 8.76 18.55 -23.09
CA PRO A 172 7.88 17.98 -22.06
C PRO A 172 7.12 16.79 -22.62
N PHE A 173 6.92 15.75 -21.83
CA PHE A 173 6.27 14.53 -22.27
C PHE A 173 5.21 14.06 -21.26
N ALA A 174 4.32 13.19 -21.71
CA ALA A 174 3.33 12.57 -20.87
C ALA A 174 3.26 11.07 -21.08
N VAL A 175 3.23 10.33 -19.99
CA VAL A 175 3.07 8.87 -19.99
C VAL A 175 1.75 8.52 -19.34
N GLY A 176 0.95 7.69 -19.98
CA GLY A 176 -0.33 7.29 -19.42
C GLY A 176 -0.59 5.79 -19.49
N ILE A 177 -1.33 5.33 -18.49
CA ILE A 177 -1.87 3.99 -18.42
C ILE A 177 -3.38 4.10 -18.44
N THR A 178 -4.03 3.45 -19.39
CA THR A 178 -5.48 3.42 -19.49
C THR A 178 -5.99 2.00 -19.38
N LEU A 179 -7.19 1.84 -18.82
CA LEU A 179 -7.85 0.57 -18.64
C LEU A 179 -9.36 0.76 -18.71
N ALA A 180 -10.01 0.09 -19.66
CA ALA A 180 -11.46 0.19 -19.79
C ALA A 180 -12.18 -0.60 -18.68
N GLU A 181 -11.86 -1.87 -18.50
CA GLU A 181 -12.45 -2.67 -17.42
C GLU A 181 -11.46 -3.73 -16.91
N LEU A 182 -11.43 -3.87 -15.59
CA LEU A 182 -10.81 -4.99 -14.88
C LEU A 182 -11.86 -5.59 -13.95
N SER A 183 -12.21 -6.85 -14.15
CA SER A 183 -13.09 -7.59 -13.26
C SER A 183 -12.38 -8.79 -12.66
N ALA A 184 -12.60 -9.07 -11.38
CA ALA A 184 -12.08 -10.23 -10.68
C ALA A 184 -13.20 -10.89 -9.87
N VAL A 185 -13.46 -12.16 -10.16
CA VAL A 185 -14.51 -12.95 -9.50
C VAL A 185 -13.95 -14.26 -8.98
N SER A 186 -14.53 -14.77 -7.90
CA SER A 186 -14.20 -16.10 -7.38
C SER A 186 -14.90 -17.18 -8.19
N THR A 187 -14.20 -18.27 -8.46
CA THR A 187 -14.68 -19.38 -9.31
C THR A 187 -14.43 -20.73 -8.65
N ASN A 188 -15.05 -21.75 -9.20
CA ASN A 188 -14.72 -23.16 -8.93
C ASN A 188 -13.46 -23.61 -9.72
N GLU A 189 -13.10 -24.87 -9.60
CA GLU A 189 -11.96 -25.48 -10.33
C GLU A 189 -12.17 -25.49 -11.86
N HIS A 190 -13.42 -25.39 -12.33
CA HIS A 190 -13.79 -25.29 -13.75
C HIS A 190 -13.85 -23.86 -14.28
N TRP A 191 -13.44 -22.88 -13.46
CA TRP A 191 -13.45 -21.43 -13.78
C TRP A 191 -14.84 -20.84 -13.98
N GLU A 192 -15.87 -21.46 -13.39
CA GLU A 192 -17.23 -20.93 -13.36
C GLU A 192 -17.42 -20.07 -12.10
N PRO A 193 -18.04 -18.86 -12.22
CA PRO A 193 -18.29 -18.00 -11.08
C PRO A 193 -19.10 -18.73 -10.00
N THR A 194 -18.55 -18.78 -8.80
CA THR A 194 -19.20 -19.46 -7.66
C THR A 194 -18.80 -18.80 -6.34
N PHE A 195 -19.58 -19.10 -5.29
CA PHE A 195 -19.24 -18.71 -3.94
C PHE A 195 -18.38 -19.82 -3.31
N VAL A 196 -17.20 -19.47 -2.84
CA VAL A 196 -16.25 -20.38 -2.21
C VAL A 196 -16.63 -20.60 -0.75
N HIS A 197 -17.11 -21.78 -0.42
CA HIS A 197 -17.47 -22.14 0.95
C HIS A 197 -16.28 -22.64 1.77
N ASN A 198 -15.29 -23.24 1.12
CA ASN A 198 -14.14 -23.80 1.78
C ASN A 198 -12.86 -23.51 0.97
N SER A 199 -11.95 -22.75 1.56
CA SER A 199 -10.69 -22.32 0.93
C SER A 199 -9.50 -23.24 1.24
N VAL A 200 -9.73 -24.39 1.87
CA VAL A 200 -8.64 -25.31 2.29
C VAL A 200 -7.85 -25.84 1.09
N LEU A 201 -8.52 -26.12 -0.03
CA LEU A 201 -7.89 -26.63 -1.25
C LEU A 201 -7.29 -25.54 -2.14
N GLY A 202 -7.72 -24.30 -1.95
CA GLY A 202 -7.29 -23.16 -2.72
C GLY A 202 -8.45 -22.28 -3.16
N ILE A 203 -8.14 -21.04 -3.47
CA ILE A 203 -9.09 -20.04 -3.96
C ILE A 203 -8.78 -19.81 -5.43
N HIS A 204 -9.76 -20.01 -6.28
CA HIS A 204 -9.67 -19.75 -7.72
C HIS A 204 -10.28 -18.36 -7.99
N LYS A 205 -9.54 -17.50 -8.67
CA LYS A 205 -9.99 -16.17 -9.12
C LYS A 205 -9.83 -16.08 -10.62
N LEU A 206 -10.91 -15.70 -11.29
CA LEU A 206 -10.90 -15.36 -12.70
C LEU A 206 -10.89 -13.84 -12.83
N ALA A 207 -9.84 -13.31 -13.45
CA ALA A 207 -9.74 -11.91 -13.79
C ALA A 207 -9.96 -11.72 -15.30
N ARG A 208 -10.72 -10.70 -15.68
CA ARG A 208 -10.86 -10.25 -17.06
C ARG A 208 -10.34 -8.83 -17.17
N LEU A 209 -9.49 -8.62 -18.13
CA LEU A 209 -8.89 -7.34 -18.44
C LEU A 209 -9.38 -6.92 -19.82
N ASP A 210 -9.88 -5.70 -19.94
CA ASP A 210 -10.31 -5.13 -21.21
C ASP A 210 -9.59 -3.82 -21.48
N SER A 211 -8.98 -3.73 -22.68
CA SER A 211 -8.36 -2.53 -23.23
C SER A 211 -7.35 -1.87 -22.28
N LEU A 212 -6.42 -2.66 -21.71
CA LEU A 212 -5.25 -2.09 -21.04
C LEU A 212 -4.31 -1.51 -22.08
N SER A 213 -3.93 -0.24 -21.97
CA SER A 213 -2.91 0.35 -22.83
C SER A 213 -1.93 1.21 -22.04
N VAL A 214 -0.75 1.38 -22.64
CA VAL A 214 0.28 2.31 -22.16
C VAL A 214 0.69 3.18 -23.32
N TYR A 215 0.60 4.48 -23.15
CA TYR A 215 1.05 5.46 -24.13
C TYR A 215 2.15 6.35 -23.57
N TRP A 216 2.93 6.91 -24.48
CA TRP A 216 3.98 7.86 -24.19
C TRP A 216 3.99 8.93 -25.26
N ASP A 217 3.40 10.07 -24.94
CA ASP A 217 3.30 11.20 -25.86
C ASP A 217 4.50 12.12 -25.69
N THR A 218 5.34 12.22 -26.70
CA THR A 218 6.46 13.18 -26.77
C THR A 218 5.89 14.57 -27.12
N ASN A 219 6.54 15.63 -26.64
CA ASN A 219 6.07 17.02 -26.81
C ASN A 219 4.61 17.22 -26.38
N ALA A 220 4.22 16.61 -25.28
CA ALA A 220 2.84 16.62 -24.82
C ALA A 220 2.42 17.96 -24.25
N THR A 221 1.19 18.35 -24.56
CA THR A 221 0.51 19.43 -23.84
C THR A 221 0.01 18.93 -22.51
N PHE A 222 0.25 19.68 -21.44
CA PHE A 222 -0.22 19.32 -20.11
C PHE A 222 -1.70 19.63 -19.95
N LEU A 223 -2.39 18.73 -19.27
CA LEU A 223 -3.80 18.92 -18.97
C LEU A 223 -3.93 19.85 -17.77
N SER A 224 -4.70 20.91 -17.96
CA SER A 224 -5.11 21.79 -16.88
C SER A 224 -6.62 21.98 -16.97
N ALA A 225 -7.32 21.72 -15.89
CA ALA A 225 -8.74 21.98 -15.78
C ALA A 225 -9.00 22.76 -14.52
N SER A 226 -9.96 23.70 -14.58
CA SER A 226 -10.34 24.49 -13.42
C SER A 226 -11.23 23.69 -12.46
N ASP A 227 -11.99 22.75 -13.00
CA ASP A 227 -12.94 21.92 -12.27
C ASP A 227 -12.64 20.41 -12.39
N PRO A 228 -12.93 19.64 -11.31
CA PRO A 228 -12.76 18.19 -11.30
C PRO A 228 -13.55 17.47 -12.38
N GLU A 229 -14.76 17.95 -12.70
CA GLU A 229 -15.64 17.34 -13.69
C GLU A 229 -15.11 17.57 -15.10
N GLU A 230 -14.55 18.76 -15.38
CA GLU A 230 -13.89 19.07 -16.65
C GLU A 230 -12.65 18.17 -16.86
N LEU A 231 -11.80 18.04 -15.85
CA LEU A 231 -10.63 17.15 -15.93
C LEU A 231 -11.01 15.69 -16.16
N GLN A 232 -12.06 15.23 -15.47
CA GLN A 232 -12.56 13.87 -15.64
C GLN A 232 -13.10 13.64 -17.06
N SER A 233 -13.79 14.63 -17.63
CA SER A 233 -14.27 14.58 -19.01
C SER A 233 -13.11 14.49 -19.99
N LEU A 234 -12.12 15.37 -19.85
CA LEU A 234 -10.92 15.38 -20.69
C LEU A 234 -10.15 14.04 -20.63
N LEU A 235 -9.96 13.50 -19.43
CA LEU A 235 -9.26 12.23 -19.26
C LEU A 235 -10.09 11.04 -19.76
N ASN A 236 -11.42 11.09 -19.68
CA ASN A 236 -12.29 10.07 -20.25
C ASN A 236 -12.31 10.07 -21.78
N GLU A 237 -12.21 11.23 -22.43
CA GLU A 237 -12.10 11.34 -23.89
C GLU A 237 -10.81 10.71 -24.43
N LEU A 238 -9.78 10.63 -23.59
CA LEU A 238 -8.49 10.00 -23.91
C LEU A 238 -8.48 8.48 -23.63
N LEU A 239 -9.58 7.90 -23.14
CA LEU A 239 -9.69 6.45 -22.98
C LEU A 239 -9.98 5.74 -24.30
N PRO A 240 -9.27 4.65 -24.63
CA PRO A 240 -9.62 3.84 -25.78
C PRO A 240 -10.96 3.14 -25.55
N THR A 241 -11.86 3.31 -26.50
CA THR A 241 -13.15 2.59 -26.57
C THR A 241 -13.14 1.62 -27.74
N LYS A 242 -14.13 0.73 -27.83
CA LYS A 242 -14.22 -0.24 -28.94
C LYS A 242 -14.31 0.43 -30.33
N ASP A 243 -14.89 1.64 -30.35
CA ASP A 243 -15.18 2.35 -31.59
C ASP A 243 -14.18 3.49 -31.87
N VAL A 244 -13.51 4.00 -30.82
CA VAL A 244 -12.58 5.14 -30.94
C VAL A 244 -11.31 4.83 -30.13
N VAL A 245 -10.19 4.81 -30.85
CA VAL A 245 -8.87 4.74 -30.23
C VAL A 245 -8.25 6.13 -30.35
N PRO A 246 -7.98 6.82 -29.21
CA PRO A 246 -7.35 8.13 -29.21
C PRO A 246 -5.99 8.12 -29.93
N THR A 247 -5.60 9.26 -30.49
CA THR A 247 -4.33 9.42 -31.18
C THR A 247 -3.18 9.61 -30.19
N HIS A 248 -2.83 8.55 -29.49
CA HIS A 248 -1.66 8.50 -28.61
C HIS A 248 -0.50 7.75 -29.29
N GLN A 249 0.72 8.05 -28.87
CA GLN A 249 1.90 7.26 -29.20
C GLN A 249 1.96 6.05 -28.25
N TYR A 250 1.30 4.94 -28.65
CA TYR A 250 1.21 3.77 -27.81
C TYR A 250 2.53 2.98 -27.75
N ILE A 251 3.07 2.80 -26.53
CA ILE A 251 4.08 1.77 -26.25
C ILE A 251 3.41 0.39 -26.22
N LEU A 252 2.32 0.26 -25.47
CA LEU A 252 1.49 -0.94 -25.44
C LEU A 252 0.12 -0.57 -26.03
N LYS A 253 -0.19 -1.11 -27.20
CA LYS A 253 -1.53 -0.95 -27.80
C LYS A 253 -2.59 -1.56 -26.91
N PRO A 254 -3.85 -1.09 -26.95
CA PRO A 254 -4.93 -1.66 -26.15
C PRO A 254 -4.97 -3.18 -26.26
N VAL A 255 -4.81 -3.85 -25.13
CA VAL A 255 -4.76 -5.31 -25.02
C VAL A 255 -5.83 -5.79 -24.05
N SER A 256 -6.53 -6.87 -24.44
CA SER A 256 -7.48 -7.57 -23.60
C SER A 256 -6.96 -8.96 -23.26
N GLY A 257 -7.41 -9.49 -22.12
CA GLY A 257 -6.93 -10.79 -21.70
C GLY A 257 -7.70 -11.38 -20.53
N VAL A 258 -7.37 -12.62 -20.21
CA VAL A 258 -7.97 -13.39 -19.11
C VAL A 258 -6.86 -13.90 -18.21
N GLY A 259 -7.01 -13.64 -16.92
CA GLY A 259 -6.12 -14.13 -15.87
C GLY A 259 -6.80 -15.19 -15.03
N LYS A 260 -6.13 -16.30 -14.84
CA LYS A 260 -6.54 -17.39 -13.94
C LYS A 260 -5.56 -17.45 -12.78
N LEU A 261 -6.06 -17.25 -11.56
CA LEU A 261 -5.24 -17.21 -10.35
C LEU A 261 -5.72 -18.26 -9.37
N VAL A 262 -4.81 -19.12 -8.92
CA VAL A 262 -5.05 -20.08 -7.84
C VAL A 262 -4.19 -19.69 -6.65
N MET A 263 -4.82 -19.38 -5.52
CA MET A 263 -4.15 -19.07 -4.27
C MET A 263 -4.37 -20.19 -3.26
N ARG A 264 -3.29 -20.74 -2.73
CA ARG A 264 -3.32 -21.82 -1.72
C ARG A 264 -2.90 -21.26 -0.35
N PRO A 265 -3.57 -21.67 0.74
CA PRO A 265 -3.21 -21.19 2.09
C PRO A 265 -1.77 -21.54 2.47
N LYS A 266 -1.29 -22.70 2.03
CA LYS A 266 0.06 -23.18 2.29
C LYS A 266 0.71 -23.67 0.98
N ALA A 267 1.98 -23.32 0.80
CA ALA A 267 2.80 -23.94 -0.24
C ALA A 267 3.13 -25.37 0.15
N THR A 268 3.06 -26.29 -0.81
CA THR A 268 3.53 -27.67 -0.67
C THR A 268 4.74 -27.89 -1.59
N LYS A 269 5.39 -29.03 -1.49
CA LYS A 269 6.48 -29.39 -2.42
C LYS A 269 6.00 -29.55 -3.87
N GLU A 270 4.73 -29.91 -4.03
CA GLU A 270 4.11 -30.20 -5.33
C GLU A 270 3.37 -29.01 -5.93
N ALA A 271 2.95 -28.03 -5.10
CA ALA A 271 2.15 -26.90 -5.56
C ALA A 271 2.60 -25.57 -4.90
N PRO A 272 2.86 -24.52 -5.70
CA PRO A 272 3.22 -23.21 -5.20
C PRO A 272 2.06 -22.57 -4.43
N LYS A 273 2.36 -21.60 -3.57
CA LYS A 273 1.35 -20.83 -2.84
C LYS A 273 0.43 -20.04 -3.77
N MET A 274 0.96 -19.57 -4.87
CA MET A 274 0.22 -18.81 -5.88
C MET A 274 0.62 -19.34 -7.26
N ASP A 275 -0.38 -19.62 -8.07
CA ASP A 275 -0.26 -20.02 -9.45
C ASP A 275 -1.10 -19.06 -10.29
N ALA A 276 -0.47 -18.41 -11.27
CA ALA A 276 -1.11 -17.40 -12.11
C ALA A 276 -0.85 -17.70 -13.58
N GLN A 277 -1.93 -17.83 -14.34
CA GLN A 277 -1.92 -17.96 -15.79
C GLN A 277 -2.58 -16.73 -16.42
N LEU A 278 -1.85 -16.02 -17.25
CA LEU A 278 -2.33 -14.85 -18.00
C LEU A 278 -2.36 -15.18 -19.48
N VAL A 279 -3.50 -14.97 -20.12
CA VAL A 279 -3.69 -15.17 -21.54
C VAL A 279 -4.18 -13.86 -22.15
N PHE A 280 -3.41 -13.32 -23.07
CA PHE A 280 -3.73 -12.10 -23.80
C PHE A 280 -4.06 -12.44 -25.26
N ASP A 281 -4.95 -11.64 -25.85
CA ASP A 281 -5.35 -11.83 -27.26
C ASP A 281 -4.19 -11.53 -28.20
N GLN A 282 -3.66 -10.30 -28.12
CA GLN A 282 -2.51 -9.86 -28.91
C GLN A 282 -1.76 -8.77 -28.17
N ILE A 283 -0.46 -8.91 -28.03
CA ILE A 283 0.40 -7.90 -27.41
C ILE A 283 1.18 -7.20 -28.53
N GLY A 284 0.88 -5.91 -28.74
CA GLY A 284 1.64 -5.04 -29.65
C GLY A 284 2.45 -4.04 -28.83
N VAL A 285 3.77 -4.10 -28.91
CA VAL A 285 4.68 -3.17 -28.24
C VAL A 285 5.48 -2.40 -29.29
N ILE A 286 5.47 -1.08 -29.20
CA ILE A 286 6.21 -0.17 -30.07
C ILE A 286 6.96 0.81 -29.17
N LEU A 287 8.21 1.05 -29.45
CA LEU A 287 9.03 2.00 -28.69
C LEU A 287 9.88 2.81 -29.69
N ASP A 288 9.70 4.11 -29.69
CA ASP A 288 10.46 5.04 -30.51
C ASP A 288 11.74 5.52 -29.81
N ASP A 289 12.69 6.04 -30.58
CA ASP A 289 13.98 6.50 -30.06
C ASP A 289 13.83 7.69 -29.06
N GLU A 290 12.90 8.60 -29.33
CA GLU A 290 12.61 9.73 -28.44
C GLU A 290 12.02 9.24 -27.10
N GLN A 291 11.03 8.35 -27.13
CA GLN A 291 10.44 7.72 -25.95
C GLN A 291 11.49 6.98 -25.11
N TYR A 292 12.42 6.28 -25.76
CA TYR A 292 13.52 5.60 -25.07
C TYR A 292 14.45 6.59 -24.37
N ARG A 293 14.81 7.71 -24.98
CA ARG A 293 15.66 8.75 -24.38
C ARG A 293 14.97 9.42 -23.19
N GLU A 294 13.69 9.75 -23.33
CA GLU A 294 12.88 10.30 -22.26
C GLU A 294 12.75 9.31 -21.08
N GLY A 295 12.58 8.02 -21.39
CA GLY A 295 12.57 6.96 -20.38
C GLY A 295 13.88 6.87 -19.59
N LEU A 296 15.03 7.00 -20.26
CA LEU A 296 16.32 7.08 -19.58
C LEU A 296 16.41 8.33 -18.69
N SER A 297 15.85 9.44 -19.09
CA SER A 297 15.80 10.69 -18.31
C SER A 297 14.99 10.51 -17.03
N ILE A 298 13.84 9.83 -17.06
CA ILE A 298 13.07 9.46 -15.85
C ILE A 298 13.88 8.56 -14.93
N VAL A 299 14.53 7.51 -15.46
CA VAL A 299 15.36 6.61 -14.66
C VAL A 299 16.49 7.37 -13.98
N ASN A 300 17.11 8.30 -14.69
CA ASN A 300 18.15 9.18 -14.13
C ASN A 300 17.60 10.10 -13.04
N LEU A 301 16.40 10.70 -13.25
CA LEU A 301 15.73 11.51 -12.25
C LEU A 301 15.46 10.71 -10.96
N PHE A 302 14.90 9.50 -11.09
CA PHE A 302 14.59 8.65 -9.95
C PHE A 302 15.86 8.18 -9.22
N THR A 303 16.91 7.85 -9.97
CA THR A 303 18.22 7.50 -9.40
C THR A 303 18.83 8.68 -8.65
N LEU A 304 18.76 9.87 -9.23
CA LEU A 304 19.24 11.11 -8.62
C LEU A 304 18.47 11.42 -7.34
N TYR A 305 17.14 11.30 -7.38
CA TYR A 305 16.28 11.47 -6.20
C TYR A 305 16.66 10.51 -5.06
N GLY A 306 16.85 9.23 -5.36
CA GLY A 306 17.26 8.23 -4.35
C GLY A 306 18.62 8.57 -3.72
N ARG A 307 19.58 9.02 -4.52
CA ARG A 307 20.89 9.49 -4.02
C ARG A 307 20.76 10.76 -3.19
N GLN A 308 19.98 11.72 -3.66
CA GLN A 308 19.76 12.97 -2.93
C GLN A 308 19.06 12.73 -1.60
N SER A 309 18.07 11.84 -1.55
CA SER A 309 17.39 11.45 -0.31
C SER A 309 18.34 10.85 0.71
N GLN A 310 19.28 9.99 0.29
CA GLN A 310 20.27 9.37 1.17
C GLN A 310 21.20 10.37 1.87
N TYR A 311 21.56 11.49 1.18
CA TYR A 311 22.51 12.48 1.69
C TYR A 311 21.83 13.79 2.13
N ARG A 312 20.50 13.84 2.19
CA ARG A 312 19.74 15.06 2.50
C ARG A 312 20.14 15.67 3.84
N SER A 313 20.29 14.86 4.88
CA SER A 313 20.67 15.31 6.23
C SER A 313 22.08 15.94 6.31
N LEU A 314 22.90 15.71 5.30
CA LEU A 314 24.26 16.25 5.23
C LEU A 314 24.36 17.50 4.34
N ARG A 315 23.28 17.91 3.66
CA ARG A 315 23.27 19.10 2.79
C ARG A 315 23.64 20.35 3.58
N PRO A 316 24.47 21.23 3.00
CA PRO A 316 24.80 22.51 3.62
C PRO A 316 23.58 23.42 3.67
N ALA A 317 23.50 24.24 4.70
CA ALA A 317 22.46 25.26 4.78
C ALA A 317 22.57 26.28 3.64
N PRO A 318 21.48 26.93 3.23
CA PRO A 318 21.50 27.98 2.20
C PRO A 318 22.53 29.09 2.51
N GLU A 319 22.65 29.48 3.77
CA GLU A 319 23.58 30.49 4.26
C GLU A 319 25.06 30.10 4.00
N ASP A 320 25.41 28.82 4.20
CA ASP A 320 26.76 28.32 3.92
C ASP A 320 27.08 28.34 2.42
N LEU A 321 26.04 28.09 1.57
CA LEU A 321 26.19 28.13 0.12
C LEU A 321 26.36 29.56 -0.40
N GLU A 322 25.69 30.54 0.21
CA GLU A 322 25.84 31.96 -0.12
C GLU A 322 27.22 32.49 0.32
N ALA A 323 27.68 32.10 1.51
CA ALA A 323 28.97 32.55 2.05
C ALA A 323 30.17 32.02 1.24
N ASN A 324 30.22 30.72 0.94
CA ASN A 324 31.28 30.12 0.12
C ASN A 324 30.83 28.80 -0.49
N ARG A 325 30.25 28.87 -1.68
CA ARG A 325 29.67 27.74 -2.41
C ARG A 325 30.68 26.59 -2.66
N ALA A 326 31.92 26.91 -2.99
CA ALA A 326 32.96 25.93 -3.30
C ALA A 326 33.33 25.13 -2.03
N ARG A 327 33.56 25.82 -0.92
CA ARG A 327 33.89 25.21 0.36
C ARG A 327 32.74 24.38 0.91
N ALA A 328 31.50 24.89 0.86
CA ALA A 328 30.31 24.19 1.33
C ALA A 328 30.10 22.89 0.56
N ARG A 329 30.24 22.88 -0.78
CA ARG A 329 30.15 21.68 -1.61
C ARG A 329 31.25 20.69 -1.33
N LEU A 330 32.52 21.15 -1.15
CA LEU A 330 33.65 20.27 -0.81
C LEU A 330 33.42 19.60 0.55
N LEU A 331 33.01 20.36 1.57
CA LEU A 331 32.72 19.81 2.90
C LEU A 331 31.57 18.83 2.87
N PHE A 332 30.52 19.11 2.09
CA PHE A 332 29.42 18.17 1.88
C PHE A 332 29.91 16.85 1.27
N ALA A 333 30.70 16.90 0.20
CA ALA A 333 31.23 15.70 -0.44
C ALA A 333 32.11 14.88 0.53
N ILE A 334 32.98 15.54 1.28
CA ILE A 334 33.83 14.86 2.29
C ILE A 334 32.93 14.20 3.37
N ARG A 335 31.96 14.93 3.92
CA ARG A 335 31.05 14.40 4.95
C ARG A 335 30.24 13.21 4.44
N ALA A 336 29.73 13.28 3.20
CA ALA A 336 28.97 12.20 2.57
C ALA A 336 29.83 10.92 2.43
N ILE A 337 31.07 11.04 1.90
CA ILE A 337 31.98 9.91 1.74
C ILE A 337 32.37 9.31 3.10
N VAL A 338 32.76 10.16 4.05
CA VAL A 338 33.15 9.72 5.40
C VAL A 338 31.98 9.00 6.09
N ASN A 339 30.77 9.55 6.00
CA ASN A 339 29.59 8.93 6.58
C ASN A 339 29.30 7.56 5.96
N GLU A 340 29.37 7.44 4.63
CA GLU A 340 29.18 6.16 3.93
C GLU A 340 30.21 5.11 4.34
N VAL A 341 31.50 5.49 4.40
CA VAL A 341 32.59 4.60 4.84
C VAL A 341 32.39 4.18 6.29
N HIS A 342 31.99 5.11 7.18
CA HIS A 342 31.73 4.81 8.59
C HIS A 342 30.53 3.89 8.75
N GLN A 343 29.43 4.12 8.02
CA GLN A 343 28.24 3.25 8.08
C GLN A 343 28.56 1.84 7.61
N ARG A 344 29.24 1.69 6.47
CA ARG A 344 29.67 0.37 5.96
C ARG A 344 30.56 -0.38 6.95
N ARG A 345 31.50 0.31 7.60
CA ARG A 345 32.38 -0.29 8.62
C ARG A 345 31.63 -0.61 9.90
N ARG A 346 30.73 0.28 10.35
CA ARG A 346 29.95 0.12 11.58
C ARG A 346 29.12 -1.16 11.57
N VAL A 347 28.48 -1.48 10.45
CA VAL A 347 27.62 -2.68 10.31
C VAL A 347 28.37 -3.97 10.67
N TRP A 348 29.67 -4.04 10.41
CA TRP A 348 30.52 -5.21 10.67
C TRP A 348 31.21 -5.18 12.04
N THR A 349 30.92 -4.21 12.90
CA THR A 349 31.54 -4.14 14.24
C THR A 349 30.72 -4.92 15.26
N TRP A 350 31.41 -5.59 16.18
CA TRP A 350 30.76 -6.27 17.31
C TRP A 350 29.91 -5.33 18.16
N LYS A 351 30.32 -4.08 18.31
CA LYS A 351 29.55 -3.04 18.99
C LYS A 351 28.19 -2.85 18.34
N HIS A 352 28.14 -2.69 17.04
CA HIS A 352 26.88 -2.52 16.30
C HIS A 352 25.97 -3.76 16.39
N ILE A 353 26.55 -4.95 16.31
CA ILE A 353 25.83 -6.21 16.46
C ILE A 353 25.21 -6.31 17.87
N ALA A 354 25.96 -5.89 18.90
CA ALA A 354 25.46 -5.85 20.28
C ALA A 354 24.33 -4.82 20.43
N GLU A 355 24.49 -3.60 19.90
CA GLU A 355 23.46 -2.56 19.90
C GLU A 355 22.17 -3.05 19.22
N ARG A 356 22.26 -3.69 18.05
CA ARG A 356 21.09 -4.27 17.36
C ARG A 356 20.43 -5.41 18.14
N ARG A 357 21.22 -6.25 18.78
CA ARG A 357 20.70 -7.31 19.65
C ARG A 357 19.90 -6.72 20.81
N ASP A 358 20.42 -5.67 21.44
CA ASP A 358 19.79 -5.04 22.61
C ASP A 358 18.54 -4.28 22.20
N MET A 359 18.55 -3.53 21.09
CA MET A 359 17.35 -2.93 20.49
C MET A 359 16.28 -3.98 20.14
N ARG A 360 16.67 -5.13 19.58
CA ARG A 360 15.75 -6.22 19.27
C ARG A 360 15.10 -6.79 20.53
N ARG A 361 15.89 -7.05 21.59
CA ARG A 361 15.39 -7.60 22.86
C ARG A 361 14.41 -6.64 23.52
N GLU A 362 14.77 -5.37 23.52
CA GLU A 362 13.96 -4.33 24.12
C GLU A 362 12.66 -4.11 23.33
N TYR A 363 12.73 -4.08 22.00
CA TYR A 363 11.55 -4.01 21.16
C TYR A 363 10.58 -5.18 21.38
N ILE A 364 11.12 -6.41 21.46
CA ILE A 364 10.32 -7.62 21.74
C ILE A 364 9.66 -7.53 23.11
N ARG A 365 10.40 -7.08 24.15
CA ARG A 365 9.89 -6.90 25.52
C ARG A 365 8.69 -5.94 25.51
N LEU A 366 8.88 -4.75 24.96
CA LEU A 366 7.85 -3.71 24.91
C LEU A 366 6.64 -4.15 24.06
N PHE A 367 6.88 -4.75 22.92
CA PHE A 367 5.79 -5.20 22.05
C PHE A 367 4.97 -6.36 22.62
N LYS A 368 5.57 -7.22 23.47
CA LYS A 368 4.83 -8.24 24.23
C LYS A 368 3.80 -7.63 25.18
N ILE A 369 4.11 -6.49 25.81
CA ILE A 369 3.17 -5.75 26.67
C ILE A 369 1.98 -5.28 25.81
N VAL A 370 2.26 -4.69 24.64
CA VAL A 370 1.21 -4.22 23.71
C VAL A 370 0.28 -5.35 23.28
N VAL A 371 0.82 -6.53 22.98
CA VAL A 371 0.01 -7.67 22.50
C VAL A 371 -0.67 -8.41 23.67
N GLY A 372 -0.05 -8.45 24.85
CA GLY A 372 -0.58 -9.18 26.01
C GLY A 372 -1.86 -8.57 26.59
N ASP A 373 -1.96 -7.25 26.56
CA ASP A 373 -3.07 -6.50 27.17
C ASP A 373 -4.11 -5.99 26.16
N ALA A 374 -3.86 -6.17 24.85
CA ALA A 374 -4.77 -5.63 23.83
C ALA A 374 -5.97 -6.55 23.61
N PRO A 375 -7.21 -6.08 23.87
CA PRO A 375 -8.38 -6.72 23.30
C PRO A 375 -8.35 -6.52 21.79
N ALA A 376 -8.16 -7.59 21.07
CA ALA A 376 -8.44 -7.80 19.63
C ALA A 376 -7.78 -6.90 18.56
N GLN A 377 -7.35 -5.68 18.80
CA GLN A 377 -6.72 -4.84 17.77
C GLN A 377 -5.68 -3.85 18.35
N PRO A 378 -4.38 -4.03 18.11
CA PRO A 378 -3.41 -2.96 18.32
C PRO A 378 -3.64 -1.88 17.25
N MET A 379 -4.32 -0.79 17.61
CA MET A 379 -4.37 0.39 16.75
C MET A 379 -3.00 1.08 16.75
N PRO A 380 -2.50 1.57 15.60
CA PRO A 380 -1.28 2.38 15.59
C PRO A 380 -1.50 3.61 16.47
N ASN A 381 -0.56 3.87 17.38
CA ASN A 381 -0.57 4.95 18.35
C ASN A 381 -1.61 4.88 19.50
N VAL A 382 -2.33 3.77 19.65
CA VAL A 382 -3.14 3.49 20.84
C VAL A 382 -2.43 2.45 21.69
N TRP A 383 -1.93 2.88 22.84
CA TRP A 383 -1.18 2.03 23.76
C TRP A 383 -2.10 1.51 24.87
N PRO A 384 -1.91 0.25 25.34
CA PRO A 384 -2.69 -0.26 26.44
C PRO A 384 -2.45 0.58 27.72
N SER A 385 -3.48 0.71 28.54
CA SER A 385 -3.45 1.48 29.80
C SER A 385 -2.42 0.95 30.81
N THR A 386 -1.97 -0.29 30.64
CA THR A 386 -0.93 -0.94 31.45
C THR A 386 0.49 -0.56 31.06
N MET A 387 0.68 0.06 29.88
CA MET A 387 1.99 0.48 29.41
C MET A 387 2.35 1.85 30.00
N SER A 388 3.55 1.98 30.56
CA SER A 388 4.01 3.28 31.06
C SER A 388 4.21 4.28 29.92
N PRO A 389 4.02 5.60 30.14
CA PRO A 389 4.27 6.60 29.11
C PRO A 389 5.72 6.57 28.58
N GLU A 390 6.68 6.25 29.45
CA GLU A 390 8.10 6.12 29.10
C GLU A 390 8.35 4.93 28.16
N ASP A 391 7.74 3.77 28.46
CA ASP A 391 7.83 2.58 27.60
C ASP A 391 7.18 2.82 26.23
N ALA A 392 6.07 3.56 26.19
CA ALA A 392 5.38 3.93 24.94
C ALA A 392 6.24 4.85 24.07
N GLU A 393 6.89 5.84 24.68
CA GLU A 393 7.80 6.74 23.98
C GLU A 393 9.04 6.02 23.50
N HIS A 394 9.60 5.15 24.32
CA HIS A 394 10.75 4.32 23.96
C HIS A 394 10.43 3.38 22.77
N LEU A 395 9.25 2.76 22.77
CA LEU A 395 8.80 1.94 21.64
C LEU A 395 8.68 2.76 20.36
N ARG A 396 8.15 4.01 20.44
CA ARG A 396 8.09 4.93 19.29
C ARG A 396 9.49 5.28 18.76
N MET A 397 10.42 5.58 19.65
CA MET A 397 11.81 5.85 19.25
C MET A 397 12.45 4.65 18.55
N LEU A 398 12.25 3.44 19.07
CA LEU A 398 12.72 2.22 18.43
C LEU A 398 12.07 2.02 17.05
N GLU A 399 10.79 2.31 16.91
CA GLU A 399 10.09 2.24 15.61
C GLU A 399 10.55 3.31 14.61
N GLN A 400 11.04 4.44 15.07
CA GLN A 400 11.68 5.43 14.20
C GLN A 400 13.05 4.95 13.70
N CYS A 401 13.86 4.36 14.57
CA CYS A 401 15.23 3.95 14.25
C CYS A 401 15.32 2.64 13.46
N LEU A 402 14.41 1.68 13.72
CA LEU A 402 14.44 0.35 13.10
C LEU A 402 13.84 0.37 11.69
N GLU A 403 14.35 -0.49 10.81
CA GLU A 403 13.78 -0.67 9.48
C GLU A 403 12.43 -1.43 9.52
N TYR A 404 11.57 -1.20 8.52
CA TYR A 404 10.28 -1.89 8.39
C TYR A 404 10.40 -3.42 8.47
N ARG A 405 11.42 -3.99 7.81
CA ARG A 405 11.65 -5.46 7.80
C ARG A 405 12.00 -5.99 9.19
N ASP A 406 12.83 -5.28 9.92
CA ASP A 406 13.23 -5.65 11.29
C ASP A 406 12.02 -5.60 12.23
N ILE A 407 11.25 -4.52 12.19
CA ILE A 407 10.04 -4.36 13.01
C ILE A 407 9.05 -5.50 12.76
N ARG A 408 8.76 -5.79 11.50
CA ARG A 408 7.85 -6.89 11.13
C ARG A 408 8.34 -8.24 11.65
N PHE A 409 9.64 -8.50 11.53
CA PHE A 409 10.26 -9.72 12.04
C PHE A 409 10.19 -9.79 13.57
N PHE A 410 10.52 -8.70 14.28
CA PHE A 410 10.50 -8.65 15.74
C PHE A 410 9.08 -8.80 16.30
N ARG A 411 8.09 -8.20 15.67
CA ARG A 411 6.67 -8.38 16.01
C ARG A 411 6.23 -9.84 15.86
N SER A 412 6.61 -10.50 14.76
CA SER A 412 6.28 -11.91 14.54
C SER A 412 6.93 -12.82 15.60
N LEU A 413 8.15 -12.48 16.01
CA LEU A 413 8.89 -13.21 17.03
C LEU A 413 8.27 -12.99 18.42
N ALA A 414 7.95 -11.76 18.78
CA ALA A 414 7.29 -11.42 20.04
C ALA A 414 5.97 -12.18 20.23
N ARG A 415 5.14 -12.26 19.19
CA ARG A 415 3.89 -13.03 19.22
C ARG A 415 4.13 -14.55 19.37
N ARG A 416 5.18 -15.07 18.73
CA ARG A 416 5.52 -16.49 18.86
C ARG A 416 6.01 -16.81 20.27
N GLU A 417 6.85 -15.97 20.85
CA GLU A 417 7.36 -16.13 22.20
C GLU A 417 6.24 -15.99 23.23
N LEU A 418 5.35 -14.99 23.08
CA LEU A 418 4.21 -14.81 23.99
C LEU A 418 3.27 -16.03 23.97
N ARG A 419 2.98 -16.58 22.78
CA ARG A 419 2.19 -17.82 22.67
C ARG A 419 2.83 -19.00 23.38
N ARG A 420 4.15 -19.12 23.28
CA ARG A 420 4.88 -20.17 23.97
C ARG A 420 4.82 -20.00 25.49
N GLU A 421 5.04 -18.79 25.99
CA GLU A 421 4.95 -18.45 27.43
C GLU A 421 3.55 -18.73 27.99
N LEU A 422 2.50 -18.39 27.25
CA LEU A 422 1.11 -18.68 27.64
C LEU A 422 0.81 -20.18 27.64
N ALA A 423 1.30 -20.94 26.68
CA ALA A 423 1.15 -22.39 26.63
C ALA A 423 1.88 -23.10 27.79
N GLU A 424 3.04 -22.59 28.19
CA GLU A 424 3.80 -23.10 29.33
C GLU A 424 3.14 -22.77 30.68
N ARG A 425 2.42 -21.64 30.81
CA ARG A 425 1.66 -21.22 32.00
C ARG A 425 0.33 -21.94 32.18
N GLY A 426 -0.34 -22.32 31.09
CA GLY A 426 -1.65 -22.96 31.12
C GLY A 426 -1.75 -24.23 31.98
N PRO A 427 -0.78 -25.15 31.97
CA PRO A 427 -0.82 -26.34 32.81
C PRO A 427 -0.64 -26.06 34.32
N LEU A 428 0.05 -24.96 34.66
CA LEU A 428 0.35 -24.62 36.05
C LEU A 428 -0.84 -23.96 36.78
N VAL A 429 -1.72 -23.25 36.06
CA VAL A 429 -2.92 -22.63 36.62
C VAL A 429 -3.98 -23.69 36.92
N GLN A 430 -4.15 -24.70 36.08
CA GLN A 430 -5.06 -25.83 36.33
C GLN A 430 -4.61 -26.72 37.49
N ALA A 431 -3.31 -26.79 37.76
CA ALA A 431 -2.79 -27.52 38.93
C ALA A 431 -2.94 -26.76 40.25
N ALA A 432 -3.06 -25.42 40.20
CA ALA A 432 -3.22 -24.59 41.38
C ALA A 432 -4.70 -24.37 41.80
N GLU A 433 -5.65 -24.58 40.90
CA GLU A 433 -7.10 -24.54 41.20
C GLU A 433 -7.69 -25.90 41.61
N GLY A 434 -6.88 -26.94 41.58
CA GLY A 434 -7.25 -28.32 41.94
C GLY A 434 -6.74 -28.79 43.32
N VAL A 435 -6.33 -27.85 44.23
CA VAL A 435 -5.92 -28.20 45.60
C VAL A 435 -6.88 -27.56 46.62
#